data_64ded65ec5f584e7082dce9aeb3c0b81
#
_entry.id   64ded65ec5f584e7082dce9aeb3c0b81
#
_cell.length_a   1.000
_cell.length_b   1.000
_cell.length_c   1.000
_cell.angle_alpha   90.00
_cell.angle_beta   90.00
_cell.angle_gamma   90.00
#
_symmetry.space_group_name_H-M   'P 1'
#
loop_
_entity.id
_entity.type
_entity.pdbx_description
1 polymer ?
#
loop_
_entity_poly.entity_id
_entity_poly.type
_entity_poly.pdbx_seq_one_letter_code
_entity_poly.pdbx_strand_id
1 'polypeptide(L)'
;KEATPTIILVGTKHVPTIKVEQNTQIENIAYKTQKIEDPDLPKGETKVVQVGQNGIIEKVYQLTYTDGVLIKTDLISSKEVQKVQDEIIHIGTQVTETKEINATSPIPYNVIIRKDKTKPVGYSFVEVEGQEGIQTDYYQVTYVNGKETKREHLRTVITAQPVNKVLV
;
A
#
# COMPACT_ATOMS: atom_id res chain seq x y z
N LYS A 1 79.07 70.02 35.75
CA LYS A 1 78.71 68.61 35.64
C LYS A 1 77.47 68.52 34.75
N GLU A 2 77.62 68.00 33.54
CA GLU A 2 76.49 67.72 32.70
C GLU A 2 75.69 66.51 33.25
N ALA A 3 74.37 66.63 33.30
CA ALA A 3 73.51 65.56 33.71
C ALA A 3 73.37 64.49 32.60
N THR A 4 73.78 63.30 32.89
CA THR A 4 73.62 62.19 31.95
C THR A 4 72.12 61.84 31.86
N PRO A 5 71.53 61.83 30.69
CA PRO A 5 70.10 61.48 30.51
C PRO A 5 69.82 60.02 30.89
N THR A 6 68.84 59.82 31.73
CA THR A 6 68.33 58.47 32.05
C THR A 6 67.42 58.01 30.96
N ILE A 7 67.77 56.92 30.26
CA ILE A 7 66.91 56.28 29.28
C ILE A 7 66.03 55.27 30.01
N ILE A 8 64.70 55.46 29.97
CA ILE A 8 63.69 54.46 30.44
C ILE A 8 63.16 53.70 29.27
N LEU A 9 63.42 52.40 29.23
CA LEU A 9 62.83 51.47 28.25
C LEU A 9 61.43 51.09 28.74
N VAL A 10 60.41 51.54 28.00
CA VAL A 10 59.01 51.14 28.25
C VAL A 10 58.67 50.00 27.31
N GLY A 11 58.32 48.83 27.85
CA GLY A 11 57.87 47.67 27.06
C GLY A 11 56.52 47.95 26.39
N THR A 12 56.48 47.82 25.07
CA THR A 12 55.30 48.06 24.28
C THR A 12 54.77 46.74 23.68
N LYS A 13 55.28 45.59 24.18
CA LYS A 13 54.86 44.30 23.69
C LYS A 13 53.38 44.04 24.07
N HIS A 14 52.53 44.00 23.09
CA HIS A 14 51.14 43.57 23.27
C HIS A 14 51.10 42.13 23.76
N VAL A 15 50.35 41.85 24.83
CA VAL A 15 50.05 40.51 25.33
C VAL A 15 48.64 40.16 24.86
N PRO A 16 48.47 39.23 23.95
CA PRO A 16 47.14 38.87 23.44
C PRO A 16 46.21 38.38 24.55
N THR A 17 44.95 38.84 24.55
CA THR A 17 43.89 38.34 25.44
C THR A 17 43.19 37.17 24.80
N ILE A 18 43.31 35.98 25.40
CA ILE A 18 42.65 34.79 24.95
C ILE A 18 41.34 34.63 25.73
N LYS A 19 40.21 34.45 24.99
CA LYS A 19 38.89 34.14 25.55
C LYS A 19 38.36 32.84 24.91
N VAL A 20 37.86 31.94 25.74
CA VAL A 20 37.26 30.66 25.30
C VAL A 20 35.80 30.66 25.72
N GLU A 21 34.90 30.34 24.77
CA GLU A 21 33.47 30.24 25.00
C GLU A 21 32.94 28.91 24.40
N GLN A 22 31.79 28.44 24.90
CA GLN A 22 31.06 27.33 24.33
C GLN A 22 29.81 27.84 23.60
N ASN A 23 29.54 27.28 22.45
CA ASN A 23 28.34 27.54 21.64
C ASN A 23 27.64 26.22 21.36
N THR A 24 26.35 26.11 21.71
CA THR A 24 25.52 24.94 21.42
C THR A 24 24.69 25.21 20.19
N GLN A 25 24.73 24.30 19.22
CA GLN A 25 23.94 24.33 18.00
C GLN A 25 23.06 23.10 17.92
N ILE A 26 21.83 23.30 17.43
CA ILE A 26 20.86 22.22 17.19
C ILE A 26 20.80 21.98 15.68
N GLU A 27 21.03 20.75 15.29
CA GLU A 27 20.86 20.27 13.91
C GLU A 27 19.64 19.36 13.82
N ASN A 28 18.70 19.69 12.93
CA ASN A 28 17.54 18.87 12.66
C ASN A 28 17.84 17.94 11.48
N ILE A 29 17.57 16.64 11.68
CA ILE A 29 17.66 15.64 10.64
C ILE A 29 16.23 15.32 10.18
N ALA A 30 15.92 15.65 8.93
CA ALA A 30 14.60 15.35 8.36
C ALA A 30 14.40 13.84 8.24
N TYR A 31 13.19 13.37 8.59
CA TYR A 31 12.76 12.01 8.31
C TYR A 31 12.53 11.81 6.80
N LYS A 32 12.50 10.55 6.38
CA LYS A 32 12.14 10.12 5.01
C LYS A 32 10.75 9.51 5.03
N THR A 33 10.04 9.62 3.89
CA THR A 33 8.77 8.94 3.68
C THR A 33 9.00 7.67 2.85
N GLN A 34 8.63 6.52 3.41
CA GLN A 34 8.61 5.24 2.72
C GLN A 34 7.18 4.93 2.28
N LYS A 35 7.02 4.50 1.01
CA LYS A 35 5.74 4.10 0.44
C LYS A 35 5.75 2.60 0.20
N ILE A 36 4.75 1.90 0.74
CA ILE A 36 4.61 0.44 0.66
C ILE A 36 3.27 0.13 0.00
N GLU A 37 3.27 -0.73 -1.02
CA GLU A 37 2.04 -1.20 -1.66
C GLU A 37 1.27 -2.12 -0.72
N ASP A 38 -0.06 -1.89 -0.64
CA ASP A 38 -0.98 -2.64 0.22
C ASP A 38 -2.11 -3.22 -0.65
N PRO A 39 -2.13 -4.55 -0.87
CA PRO A 39 -3.16 -5.21 -1.67
C PRO A 39 -4.52 -5.31 -0.97
N ASP A 40 -4.59 -5.02 0.33
CA ASP A 40 -5.82 -5.04 1.12
C ASP A 40 -6.49 -3.66 1.20
N LEU A 41 -5.76 -2.61 0.79
CA LEU A 41 -6.28 -1.25 0.73
C LEU A 41 -6.76 -0.94 -0.70
N PRO A 42 -7.96 -0.34 -0.87
CA PRO A 42 -8.49 0.01 -2.18
C PRO A 42 -7.52 0.87 -3.00
N LYS A 43 -7.44 0.60 -4.31
CA LYS A 43 -6.57 1.35 -5.22
C LYS A 43 -6.90 2.84 -5.21
N GLY A 44 -5.87 3.67 -4.97
CA GLY A 44 -5.99 5.12 -4.87
C GLY A 44 -6.15 5.65 -3.45
N GLU A 45 -6.37 4.77 -2.47
CA GLU A 45 -6.35 5.15 -1.06
C GLU A 45 -4.92 5.07 -0.49
N THR A 46 -4.68 5.87 0.54
CA THR A 46 -3.41 5.86 1.28
C THR A 46 -3.67 5.84 2.77
N LYS A 47 -2.79 5.17 3.52
CA LYS A 47 -2.88 5.09 4.98
C LYS A 47 -1.51 5.32 5.60
N VAL A 48 -1.38 6.34 6.46
CA VAL A 48 -0.18 6.53 7.26
C VAL A 48 -0.20 5.48 8.37
N VAL A 49 0.78 4.59 8.39
CA VAL A 49 0.93 3.52 9.40
C VAL A 49 1.99 3.86 10.43
N GLN A 50 2.93 4.74 10.07
CA GLN A 50 3.92 5.30 10.98
C GLN A 50 4.12 6.77 10.66
N VAL A 51 3.94 7.63 11.66
CA VAL A 51 4.19 9.07 11.52
C VAL A 51 5.68 9.32 11.58
N GLY A 52 6.20 10.16 10.67
CA GLY A 52 7.59 10.59 10.65
C GLY A 52 7.91 11.53 11.81
N GLN A 53 9.13 11.45 12.30
CA GLN A 53 9.66 12.34 13.33
C GLN A 53 11.10 12.74 13.00
N ASN A 54 11.37 14.04 12.95
CA ASN A 54 12.72 14.53 12.71
C ASN A 54 13.65 14.13 13.87
N GLY A 55 14.88 13.80 13.52
CA GLY A 55 15.95 13.64 14.49
C GLY A 55 16.51 14.98 14.92
N ILE A 56 17.15 15.03 16.10
CA ILE A 56 17.81 16.20 16.65
C ILE A 56 19.21 15.80 17.13
N ILE A 57 20.22 16.49 16.60
CA ILE A 57 21.60 16.38 17.07
C ILE A 57 21.99 17.71 17.74
N GLU A 58 22.42 17.62 18.98
CA GLU A 58 23.06 18.73 19.71
C GLU A 58 24.57 18.69 19.46
N LYS A 59 25.14 19.78 18.94
CA LYS A 59 26.57 19.95 18.71
C LYS A 59 27.07 21.09 19.60
N VAL A 60 28.09 20.83 20.40
CA VAL A 60 28.73 21.83 21.25
C VAL A 60 30.11 22.16 20.67
N TYR A 61 30.32 23.42 20.37
CA TYR A 61 31.57 23.94 19.83
C TYR A 61 32.30 24.77 20.89
N GLN A 62 33.61 24.65 20.91
CA GLN A 62 34.49 25.55 21.63
C GLN A 62 35.01 26.61 20.67
N LEU A 63 34.76 27.88 21.01
CA LEU A 63 35.19 29.05 20.26
C LEU A 63 36.35 29.70 20.98
N THR A 64 37.48 29.88 20.30
CA THR A 64 38.65 30.55 20.87
C THR A 64 38.86 31.89 20.19
N TYR A 65 38.90 32.94 20.95
CA TYR A 65 39.11 34.31 20.50
C TYR A 65 40.49 34.81 20.97
N THR A 66 41.17 35.60 20.13
CA THR A 66 42.34 36.36 20.49
C THR A 66 42.07 37.82 20.17
N ASP A 67 42.17 38.68 21.18
CA ASP A 67 41.87 40.11 21.08
C ASP A 67 40.49 40.41 20.48
N GLY A 68 39.50 39.57 20.83
CA GLY A 68 38.11 39.66 20.34
C GLY A 68 37.86 39.07 18.94
N VAL A 69 38.90 38.56 18.27
CA VAL A 69 38.77 37.92 16.96
C VAL A 69 38.69 36.41 17.14
N LEU A 70 37.65 35.76 16.53
CA LEU A 70 37.52 34.30 16.51
C LEU A 70 38.65 33.69 15.68
N ILE A 71 39.50 32.87 16.32
CA ILE A 71 40.65 32.25 15.68
C ILE A 71 40.50 30.73 15.52
N LYS A 72 39.61 30.11 16.35
CA LYS A 72 39.44 28.66 16.31
C LYS A 72 38.04 28.26 16.72
N THR A 73 37.49 27.24 16.01
CA THR A 73 36.22 26.56 16.34
C THR A 73 36.49 25.07 16.39
N ASP A 74 36.31 24.47 17.53
CA ASP A 74 36.47 23.03 17.75
C ASP A 74 35.13 22.42 18.12
N LEU A 75 34.74 21.32 17.45
CA LEU A 75 33.61 20.52 17.88
C LEU A 75 34.04 19.66 19.09
N ILE A 76 33.47 19.93 20.26
CA ILE A 76 33.83 19.23 21.51
C ILE A 76 32.81 18.16 21.89
N SER A 77 31.58 18.24 21.40
CA SER A 77 30.54 17.23 21.64
C SER A 77 29.55 17.19 20.48
N SER A 78 29.10 15.95 20.14
CA SER A 78 27.98 15.73 19.24
C SER A 78 27.14 14.63 19.84
N LYS A 79 25.89 14.92 20.15
CA LYS A 79 24.97 13.98 20.81
C LYS A 79 23.62 13.93 20.06
N GLU A 80 23.16 12.74 19.71
CA GLU A 80 21.79 12.54 19.26
C GLU A 80 20.85 12.71 20.47
N VAL A 81 20.02 13.76 20.45
CA VAL A 81 19.03 14.08 21.48
C VAL A 81 17.70 13.42 21.17
N GLN A 82 17.38 13.34 19.88
CA GLN A 82 16.17 12.71 19.37
C GLN A 82 16.52 11.90 18.12
N LYS A 83 16.15 10.63 18.13
CA LYS A 83 16.36 9.73 17.00
C LYS A 83 15.36 10.05 15.88
N VAL A 84 15.82 10.06 14.63
CA VAL A 84 14.95 10.17 13.48
C VAL A 84 14.06 8.93 13.35
N GLN A 85 12.79 9.12 13.01
CA GLN A 85 11.85 8.06 12.68
C GLN A 85 11.23 8.36 11.32
N ASP A 86 11.40 7.45 10.36
CA ASP A 86 10.82 7.59 9.04
C ASP A 86 9.30 7.46 9.07
N GLU A 87 8.62 8.18 8.18
CA GLU A 87 7.20 8.02 7.91
C GLU A 87 6.97 6.81 7.00
N ILE A 88 5.93 6.02 7.30
CA ILE A 88 5.51 4.90 6.44
C ILE A 88 4.06 5.12 6.01
N ILE A 89 3.85 5.14 4.68
CA ILE A 89 2.55 5.29 4.06
C ILE A 89 2.26 4.04 3.23
N HIS A 90 1.14 3.36 3.53
CA HIS A 90 0.59 2.32 2.67
C HIS A 90 -0.18 2.94 1.51
N ILE A 91 0.06 2.43 0.29
CA ILE A 91 -0.64 2.83 -0.93
C ILE A 91 -1.50 1.67 -1.39
N GLY A 92 -2.80 1.88 -1.46
CA GLY A 92 -3.76 0.87 -1.88
C GLY A 92 -3.56 0.43 -3.33
N THR A 93 -3.55 -0.90 -3.54
CA THR A 93 -3.47 -1.52 -4.86
C THR A 93 -4.63 -2.48 -5.15
N GLN A 94 -5.57 -2.65 -4.17
CA GLN A 94 -6.71 -3.55 -4.32
C GLN A 94 -7.64 -3.09 -5.45
N VAL A 95 -7.89 -3.97 -6.41
CA VAL A 95 -8.84 -3.76 -7.51
C VAL A 95 -10.04 -4.67 -7.32
N THR A 96 -11.24 -4.09 -7.25
CA THR A 96 -12.51 -4.83 -7.21
C THR A 96 -13.26 -4.62 -8.52
N GLU A 97 -13.64 -5.72 -9.17
CA GLU A 97 -14.43 -5.73 -10.40
C GLU A 97 -15.66 -6.62 -10.22
N THR A 98 -16.79 -6.22 -10.83
CA THR A 98 -18.00 -7.02 -10.87
C THR A 98 -18.38 -7.31 -12.33
N LYS A 99 -18.63 -8.59 -12.65
CA LYS A 99 -18.98 -9.04 -14.00
C LYS A 99 -20.20 -9.92 -13.96
N GLU A 100 -21.08 -9.81 -14.97
CA GLU A 100 -22.13 -10.78 -15.23
C GLU A 100 -21.54 -11.91 -16.08
N ILE A 101 -21.71 -13.15 -15.62
CA ILE A 101 -21.35 -14.36 -16.36
C ILE A 101 -22.58 -15.25 -16.49
N ASN A 102 -22.57 -16.18 -17.44
CA ASN A 102 -23.62 -17.16 -17.58
C ASN A 102 -23.07 -18.57 -17.69
N ALA A 103 -23.93 -19.54 -17.36
CA ALA A 103 -23.68 -20.95 -17.52
C ALA A 103 -24.95 -21.64 -18.09
N THR A 104 -24.79 -22.48 -19.10
CA THR A 104 -25.88 -23.24 -19.67
C THR A 104 -25.89 -24.67 -19.11
N SER A 105 -27.08 -25.19 -18.88
CA SER A 105 -27.28 -26.59 -18.49
C SER A 105 -28.47 -27.21 -19.22
N PRO A 106 -28.45 -28.54 -19.50
CA PRO A 106 -29.57 -29.20 -20.11
C PRO A 106 -30.74 -29.34 -19.12
N ILE A 107 -31.96 -29.28 -19.66
CA ILE A 107 -33.18 -29.63 -18.95
C ILE A 107 -33.59 -31.02 -19.45
N PRO A 108 -33.62 -32.08 -18.64
CA PRO A 108 -33.95 -33.40 -19.06
C PRO A 108 -35.42 -33.48 -19.52
N TYR A 109 -35.70 -34.30 -20.54
CA TYR A 109 -37.04 -34.61 -20.93
C TYR A 109 -37.58 -35.80 -20.14
N ASN A 110 -38.92 -35.93 -20.09
CA ASN A 110 -39.60 -37.10 -19.53
C ASN A 110 -39.97 -38.12 -20.63
N VAL A 111 -40.09 -39.39 -20.23
CA VAL A 111 -40.62 -40.44 -21.10
C VAL A 111 -42.10 -40.65 -20.77
N ILE A 112 -42.96 -40.47 -21.77
CA ILE A 112 -44.41 -40.70 -21.69
C ILE A 112 -44.72 -42.01 -22.41
N ILE A 113 -45.36 -42.94 -21.72
CA ILE A 113 -45.83 -44.21 -22.32
C ILE A 113 -47.32 -44.09 -22.60
N ARG A 114 -47.68 -44.21 -23.86
CA ARG A 114 -49.07 -44.24 -24.31
C ARG A 114 -49.42 -45.64 -24.70
N LYS A 115 -50.49 -46.23 -24.14
CA LYS A 115 -50.94 -47.56 -24.41
C LYS A 115 -51.87 -47.56 -25.65
N ASP A 116 -51.58 -48.37 -26.68
CA ASP A 116 -52.41 -48.58 -27.84
C ASP A 116 -53.05 -50.02 -27.76
N LYS A 117 -54.34 -50.05 -27.51
CA LYS A 117 -55.12 -51.32 -27.39
C LYS A 117 -55.26 -52.08 -28.72
N THR A 118 -54.91 -51.49 -29.84
CA THR A 118 -54.98 -52.13 -31.17
C THR A 118 -53.71 -52.91 -31.48
N LYS A 119 -52.67 -52.80 -30.67
CA LYS A 119 -51.39 -53.48 -30.89
C LYS A 119 -51.20 -54.68 -29.97
N PRO A 120 -50.45 -55.71 -30.40
CA PRO A 120 -50.12 -56.86 -29.56
C PRO A 120 -49.32 -56.45 -28.30
N VAL A 121 -49.47 -57.24 -27.22
CA VAL A 121 -48.66 -57.07 -26.00
C VAL A 121 -47.19 -57.27 -26.35
N GLY A 122 -46.37 -56.33 -25.89
CA GLY A 122 -44.92 -56.26 -26.11
C GLY A 122 -44.49 -55.46 -27.35
N TYR A 123 -45.45 -55.00 -28.17
CA TYR A 123 -45.15 -54.05 -29.25
C TYR A 123 -44.91 -52.68 -28.69
N SER A 124 -43.84 -51.98 -29.15
CA SER A 124 -43.60 -50.63 -28.84
C SER A 124 -42.84 -49.89 -29.96
N PHE A 125 -43.14 -48.66 -30.17
CA PHE A 125 -42.38 -47.79 -31.06
C PHE A 125 -42.29 -46.40 -30.51
N VAL A 126 -41.26 -45.61 -30.93
CA VAL A 126 -41.11 -44.22 -30.57
C VAL A 126 -41.96 -43.35 -31.46
N GLU A 127 -42.99 -42.72 -30.92
CA GLU A 127 -43.85 -41.78 -31.65
C GLU A 127 -43.22 -40.37 -31.70
N VAL A 128 -42.60 -39.96 -30.61
CA VAL A 128 -41.87 -38.67 -30.50
C VAL A 128 -40.51 -38.91 -29.84
N GLU A 129 -39.45 -38.52 -30.51
CA GLU A 129 -38.11 -38.54 -29.88
C GLU A 129 -37.99 -37.44 -28.83
N GLY A 130 -37.44 -37.80 -27.66
CA GLY A 130 -37.14 -36.84 -26.62
C GLY A 130 -36.00 -35.94 -27.03
N GLN A 131 -36.11 -34.65 -26.66
CA GLN A 131 -35.06 -33.67 -26.84
C GLN A 131 -34.89 -32.92 -25.54
N GLU A 132 -33.65 -32.80 -25.07
CA GLU A 132 -33.33 -31.98 -23.90
C GLU A 132 -33.59 -30.51 -24.19
N GLY A 133 -34.11 -29.80 -23.18
CA GLY A 133 -34.18 -28.36 -23.17
C GLY A 133 -32.84 -27.75 -22.76
N ILE A 134 -32.76 -26.43 -22.79
CA ILE A 134 -31.59 -25.66 -22.37
C ILE A 134 -32.05 -24.55 -21.44
N GLN A 135 -31.43 -24.47 -20.27
CA GLN A 135 -31.55 -23.31 -19.41
C GLN A 135 -30.20 -22.60 -19.30
N THR A 136 -30.24 -21.30 -19.09
CA THR A 136 -29.08 -20.44 -18.87
C THR A 136 -29.25 -19.71 -17.55
N ASP A 137 -28.36 -19.97 -16.64
CA ASP A 137 -28.25 -19.27 -15.37
C ASP A 137 -27.27 -18.10 -15.49
N TYR A 138 -27.67 -16.91 -14.99
CA TYR A 138 -26.87 -15.70 -14.98
C TYR A 138 -26.46 -15.40 -13.56
N TYR A 139 -25.19 -15.05 -13.40
CA TYR A 139 -24.58 -14.76 -12.11
C TYR A 139 -23.88 -13.42 -12.16
N GLN A 140 -23.97 -12.67 -11.06
CA GLN A 140 -23.09 -11.55 -10.79
C GLN A 140 -21.90 -12.05 -9.97
N VAL A 141 -20.68 -11.86 -10.50
CA VAL A 141 -19.45 -12.34 -9.87
C VAL A 141 -18.58 -11.16 -9.53
N THR A 142 -18.15 -11.08 -8.26
CA THR A 142 -17.20 -10.06 -7.78
C THR A 142 -15.81 -10.68 -7.69
N TYR A 143 -14.85 -9.98 -8.28
CA TYR A 143 -13.43 -10.32 -8.25
C TYR A 143 -12.69 -9.27 -7.44
N VAL A 144 -11.79 -9.70 -6.54
CA VAL A 144 -10.84 -8.85 -5.84
C VAL A 144 -9.44 -9.29 -6.27
N ASN A 145 -8.67 -8.37 -6.82
CA ASN A 145 -7.34 -8.64 -7.38
C ASN A 145 -7.33 -9.84 -8.35
N GLY A 146 -8.39 -9.94 -9.18
CA GLY A 146 -8.56 -11.01 -10.16
C GLY A 146 -9.05 -12.34 -9.61
N LYS A 147 -9.22 -12.49 -8.30
CA LYS A 147 -9.74 -13.69 -7.66
C LYS A 147 -11.24 -13.54 -7.39
N GLU A 148 -12.04 -14.54 -7.77
CA GLU A 148 -13.47 -14.60 -7.43
C GLU A 148 -13.64 -14.65 -5.90
N THR A 149 -14.43 -13.71 -5.35
CA THR A 149 -14.73 -13.60 -3.93
C THR A 149 -16.18 -13.77 -3.60
N LYS A 150 -17.08 -13.46 -4.56
CA LYS A 150 -18.52 -13.56 -4.38
C LYS A 150 -19.19 -13.94 -5.70
N ARG A 151 -20.21 -14.82 -5.62
CA ARG A 151 -21.08 -15.17 -6.74
C ARG A 151 -22.52 -15.11 -6.28
N GLU A 152 -23.36 -14.34 -6.98
CA GLU A 152 -24.78 -14.22 -6.73
C GLU A 152 -25.54 -14.65 -7.97
N HIS A 153 -26.51 -15.57 -7.81
CA HIS A 153 -27.43 -15.94 -8.89
C HIS A 153 -28.41 -14.79 -9.14
N LEU A 154 -28.52 -14.33 -10.39
CA LEU A 154 -29.41 -13.25 -10.78
C LEU A 154 -30.75 -13.75 -11.32
N ARG A 155 -30.68 -14.66 -12.29
CA ARG A 155 -31.86 -15.18 -12.98
C ARG A 155 -31.53 -16.44 -13.75
N THR A 156 -32.56 -17.24 -13.98
CA THR A 156 -32.54 -18.39 -14.91
C THR A 156 -33.44 -18.09 -16.10
N VAL A 157 -32.98 -18.36 -17.31
CA VAL A 157 -33.74 -18.23 -18.55
C VAL A 157 -33.76 -19.57 -19.26
N ILE A 158 -34.98 -20.08 -19.58
CA ILE A 158 -35.12 -21.25 -20.40
C ILE A 158 -35.03 -20.83 -21.86
N THR A 159 -33.96 -21.24 -22.56
CA THR A 159 -33.71 -20.88 -23.96
C THR A 159 -34.24 -21.93 -24.95
N ALA A 160 -34.43 -23.16 -24.49
CA ALA A 160 -35.15 -24.21 -25.22
C ALA A 160 -35.95 -25.08 -24.25
N GLN A 161 -37.22 -25.27 -24.52
CA GLN A 161 -38.07 -26.19 -23.74
C GLN A 161 -37.74 -27.66 -24.11
N PRO A 162 -37.74 -28.59 -23.13
CA PRO A 162 -37.55 -29.98 -23.42
C PRO A 162 -38.77 -30.57 -24.19
N VAL A 163 -38.52 -31.47 -25.11
CA VAL A 163 -39.56 -32.24 -25.79
C VAL A 163 -39.58 -33.64 -25.19
N ASN A 164 -40.72 -34.04 -24.62
CA ASN A 164 -40.83 -35.35 -23.99
C ASN A 164 -40.79 -36.47 -25.04
N LYS A 165 -40.10 -37.57 -24.73
CA LYS A 165 -40.14 -38.79 -25.53
C LYS A 165 -41.50 -39.46 -25.34
N VAL A 166 -42.15 -39.85 -26.44
CA VAL A 166 -43.41 -40.60 -26.41
C VAL A 166 -43.18 -42.00 -26.97
N LEU A 167 -43.42 -43.00 -26.15
CA LEU A 167 -43.44 -44.42 -26.50
C LEU A 167 -44.89 -44.91 -26.58
N VAL A 168 -45.23 -45.61 -27.64
CA VAL A 168 -46.52 -46.23 -27.83
C VAL A 168 -46.36 -47.74 -27.84
#